data_3127c75372fab5f556698dd0a7b05014
#
_entry.id   3127c75372fab5f556698dd0a7b05014
#
_cell.length_a   1.000
_cell.length_b   1.000
_cell.length_c   1.000
_cell.angle_alpha   90.00
_cell.angle_beta   90.00
_cell.angle_gamma   90.00
#
_symmetry.space_group_name_H-M   'P 1'
#
loop_
_entity.id
_entity.type
_entity.pdbx_description
1 polymer ?
#
loop_
_entity_poly.entity_id
_entity_poly.type
_entity_poly.pdbx_seq_one_letter_code
_entity_poly.pdbx_strand_id
1 'polypeptide(L)'
;METNELLSLETFPKRYEVCFLENCAVREDSLHHLYFKLQPASNTWGDAIFPSALMLENLVNGRCRMFHAKRLVTCYAGFTHFFDEVRRKDLPSLRNEVYSYFRGRSNFYRYGNAERGYLYTQSMADDVKALFMEYGYNEPKYERTFKSIVFYE
;
A
#
# COMPACT_ATOMS: atom_id res chain seq x y z
N MET A 1 14.18 -12.32 6.69
CA MET A 1 13.41 -11.39 7.55
C MET A 1 11.98 -11.90 7.63
N GLU A 2 11.56 -12.25 8.80
CA GLU A 2 10.17 -12.66 9.00
C GLU A 2 9.26 -11.45 8.91
N THR A 3 8.12 -11.61 8.26
CA THR A 3 7.10 -10.56 8.05
C THR A 3 6.63 -9.90 9.36
N ASN A 4 6.80 -10.57 10.50
CA ASN A 4 6.39 -10.07 11.80
C ASN A 4 7.31 -8.97 12.38
N GLU A 5 8.58 -8.90 11.98
CA GLU A 5 9.51 -7.85 12.46
C GLU A 5 9.22 -6.47 11.86
N LEU A 6 8.51 -6.43 10.73
CA LEU A 6 8.17 -5.18 10.03
C LEU A 6 6.84 -4.58 10.46
N LEU A 7 6.08 -5.28 11.31
CA LEU A 7 4.72 -4.89 11.69
C LEU A 7 4.68 -4.34 13.12
N SER A 8 4.49 -3.05 13.21
CA SER A 8 4.13 -2.34 14.44
C SER A 8 2.84 -1.56 14.20
N LEU A 9 2.19 -1.08 15.26
CA LEU A 9 1.00 -0.23 15.12
C LEU A 9 1.21 0.98 14.19
N GLU A 10 2.42 1.53 14.19
CA GLU A 10 2.77 2.71 13.38
C GLU A 10 2.85 2.43 11.89
N THR A 11 3.07 1.16 11.50
CA THR A 11 3.11 0.76 10.09
C THR A 11 1.72 0.64 9.47
N PHE A 12 0.69 0.41 10.29
CA PHE A 12 -0.68 0.34 9.80
C PHE A 12 -1.24 1.72 9.44
N PRO A 13 -2.14 1.81 8.46
CA PRO A 13 -2.90 3.02 8.20
C PRO A 13 -3.67 3.46 9.44
N LYS A 14 -3.92 4.76 9.56
CA LYS A 14 -4.79 5.28 10.61
C LYS A 14 -6.20 4.73 10.42
N ARG A 15 -6.84 4.28 11.50
CA ARG A 15 -8.20 3.72 11.49
C ARG A 15 -8.33 2.46 10.61
N TYR A 16 -7.30 1.62 10.63
CA TYR A 16 -7.40 0.30 10.00
C TYR A 16 -8.41 -0.55 10.78
N GLU A 17 -9.28 -1.29 10.08
CA GLU A 17 -10.32 -2.09 10.72
C GLU A 17 -9.71 -3.29 11.45
N VAL A 18 -10.18 -3.57 12.66
CA VAL A 18 -9.80 -4.75 13.44
C VAL A 18 -10.70 -5.94 13.11
N CYS A 19 -10.15 -7.14 13.17
CA CYS A 19 -10.91 -8.39 13.11
C CYS A 19 -10.60 -9.24 14.34
N PHE A 20 -11.61 -9.44 15.18
CA PHE A 20 -11.53 -10.30 16.39
C PHE A 20 -12.33 -11.61 16.23
N LEU A 21 -12.71 -11.98 15.00
CA LEU A 21 -13.52 -13.17 14.72
C LEU A 21 -12.68 -14.43 14.89
N GLU A 22 -13.00 -15.23 15.91
CA GLU A 22 -12.27 -16.46 16.23
C GLU A 22 -12.53 -17.60 15.25
N ASN A 23 -13.70 -17.62 14.62
CA ASN A 23 -14.13 -18.68 13.73
C ASN A 23 -13.59 -18.54 12.29
N CYS A 24 -12.74 -17.58 12.03
CA CYS A 24 -12.15 -17.38 10.70
C CYS A 24 -10.97 -18.34 10.48
N ALA A 25 -11.07 -19.21 9.48
CA ALA A 25 -10.02 -20.18 9.16
C ALA A 25 -8.69 -19.55 8.73
N VAL A 26 -8.70 -18.32 8.22
CA VAL A 26 -7.52 -17.60 7.72
C VAL A 26 -7.12 -16.43 8.61
N ARG A 27 -7.61 -16.38 9.84
CA ARG A 27 -7.37 -15.25 10.76
C ARG A 27 -5.89 -14.97 11.00
N GLU A 28 -5.08 -16.00 11.13
CA GLU A 28 -3.65 -15.86 11.44
C GLU A 28 -2.85 -15.25 10.29
N ASP A 29 -3.37 -15.33 9.06
CA ASP A 29 -2.78 -14.72 7.87
C ASP A 29 -3.38 -13.34 7.55
N SER A 30 -4.39 -12.90 8.33
CA SER A 30 -5.10 -11.65 8.11
C SER A 30 -4.40 -10.47 8.77
N LEU A 31 -4.17 -9.41 8.01
CA LEU A 31 -3.67 -8.14 8.52
C LEU A 31 -4.63 -7.49 9.53
N HIS A 32 -5.95 -7.62 9.33
CA HIS A 32 -6.96 -7.09 10.26
C HIS A 32 -6.92 -7.78 11.62
N HIS A 33 -6.67 -9.11 11.65
CA HIS A 33 -6.50 -9.84 12.91
C HIS A 33 -5.18 -9.50 13.59
N LEU A 34 -4.10 -9.35 12.83
CA LEU A 34 -2.82 -8.91 13.37
C LEU A 34 -2.93 -7.49 13.96
N TYR A 35 -3.62 -6.58 13.29
CA TYR A 35 -3.86 -5.23 13.80
C TYR A 35 -4.64 -5.26 15.13
N PHE A 36 -5.64 -6.15 15.25
CA PHE A 36 -6.34 -6.39 16.51
C PHE A 36 -5.38 -6.84 17.62
N LYS A 37 -4.51 -7.82 17.35
CA LYS A 37 -3.53 -8.32 18.33
C LYS A 37 -2.54 -7.25 18.81
N LEU A 38 -2.21 -6.28 17.96
CA LEU A 38 -1.29 -5.20 18.28
C LEU A 38 -1.94 -4.05 19.07
N GLN A 39 -3.28 -4.04 19.21
CA GLN A 39 -3.97 -2.98 19.95
C GLN A 39 -3.60 -3.02 21.44
N PRO A 40 -3.30 -1.87 22.07
CA PRO A 40 -3.09 -1.82 23.52
C PRO A 40 -4.40 -2.09 24.26
N ALA A 41 -4.31 -2.70 25.44
CA ALA A 41 -5.47 -3.00 26.29
C ALA A 41 -6.27 -1.74 26.70
N SER A 42 -5.66 -0.58 26.66
CA SER A 42 -6.30 0.73 26.93
C SER A 42 -7.19 1.22 25.79
N ASN A 43 -7.08 0.62 24.59
CA ASN A 43 -7.92 1.00 23.45
C ASN A 43 -9.29 0.35 23.58
N THR A 44 -10.35 1.14 23.73
CA THR A 44 -11.70 0.66 24.03
C THR A 44 -12.65 0.75 22.83
N TRP A 45 -12.22 1.34 21.71
CA TRP A 45 -13.06 1.45 20.53
C TRP A 45 -12.25 1.47 19.23
N GLY A 46 -12.90 1.21 18.11
CA GLY A 46 -12.31 1.26 16.78
C GLY A 46 -13.28 0.75 15.72
N ASP A 47 -12.88 0.82 14.46
CA ASP A 47 -13.62 0.23 13.35
C ASP A 47 -13.39 -1.28 13.35
N ALA A 48 -14.43 -2.09 13.14
CA ALA A 48 -14.36 -3.54 13.22
C ALA A 48 -15.06 -4.24 12.06
N ILE A 49 -14.56 -5.41 11.71
CA ILE A 49 -15.22 -6.32 10.76
C ILE A 49 -16.27 -7.12 11.52
N PHE A 50 -17.52 -7.06 11.05
CA PHE A 50 -18.64 -7.75 11.70
C PHE A 50 -18.66 -9.26 11.40
N PRO A 51 -19.25 -10.09 12.32
CA PRO A 51 -19.39 -11.54 12.12
C PRO A 51 -20.11 -11.94 10.81
N SER A 52 -21.03 -11.11 10.32
CA SER A 52 -21.70 -11.32 9.04
C SER A 52 -20.76 -11.42 7.83
N ALA A 53 -19.52 -10.93 7.95
CA ALA A 53 -18.51 -11.11 6.91
C ALA A 53 -18.15 -12.58 6.65
N LEU A 54 -18.41 -13.49 7.60
CA LEU A 54 -18.17 -14.93 7.47
C LEU A 54 -19.39 -15.74 6.99
N MET A 55 -20.54 -15.09 6.76
CA MET A 55 -21.69 -15.74 6.15
C MET A 55 -21.37 -16.17 4.72
N LEU A 56 -21.81 -17.36 4.31
CA LEU A 56 -21.50 -17.94 2.99
C LEU A 56 -21.81 -17.00 1.82
N GLU A 57 -22.92 -16.27 1.91
CA GLU A 57 -23.34 -15.28 0.91
C GLU A 57 -22.40 -14.08 0.76
N ASN A 58 -21.61 -13.80 1.79
CA ASN A 58 -20.67 -12.69 1.84
C ASN A 58 -19.21 -13.11 1.51
N LEU A 59 -18.96 -14.41 1.34
CA LEU A 59 -17.64 -14.89 0.98
C LEU A 59 -17.34 -14.69 -0.51
N VAL A 60 -16.09 -14.38 -0.82
CA VAL A 60 -15.54 -14.36 -2.17
C VAL A 60 -14.44 -15.40 -2.26
N ASN A 61 -14.58 -16.38 -3.14
CA ASN A 61 -13.65 -17.50 -3.27
C ASN A 61 -13.41 -18.23 -1.92
N GLY A 62 -14.47 -18.38 -1.11
CA GLY A 62 -14.40 -19.02 0.21
C GLY A 62 -13.75 -18.19 1.31
N ARG A 63 -13.48 -16.90 1.08
CA ARG A 63 -12.84 -15.99 2.03
C ARG A 63 -13.66 -14.73 2.27
N CYS A 64 -13.50 -14.13 3.44
CA CYS A 64 -14.03 -12.83 3.77
C CYS A 64 -13.57 -11.79 2.72
N ARG A 65 -14.48 -10.93 2.26
CA ARG A 65 -14.14 -9.80 1.35
C ARG A 65 -13.12 -8.84 1.93
N MET A 66 -13.08 -8.73 3.26
CA MET A 66 -12.14 -7.87 3.99
C MET A 66 -10.80 -8.56 4.27
N PHE A 67 -10.57 -9.78 3.74
CA PHE A 67 -9.32 -10.49 3.96
C PHE A 67 -8.17 -9.82 3.22
N HIS A 68 -7.19 -9.34 3.97
CA HIS A 68 -5.91 -8.84 3.45
C HIS A 68 -4.77 -9.71 3.98
N ALA A 69 -4.08 -10.38 3.08
CA ALA A 69 -2.97 -11.25 3.44
C ALA A 69 -1.73 -10.45 3.86
N LYS A 70 -0.93 -11.01 4.75
CA LYS A 70 0.43 -10.53 5.02
C LYS A 70 1.32 -10.82 3.82
N ARG A 71 1.52 -9.84 2.96
CA ARG A 71 2.34 -9.98 1.76
C ARG A 71 3.40 -8.89 1.70
N LEU A 72 4.66 -9.33 1.60
CA LEU A 72 5.78 -8.42 1.35
C LEU A 72 5.84 -8.06 -0.14
N VAL A 73 5.90 -6.78 -0.40
CA VAL A 73 6.10 -6.24 -1.75
C VAL A 73 7.32 -5.34 -1.78
N THR A 74 7.93 -5.24 -2.96
CA THR A 74 8.98 -4.25 -3.19
C THR A 74 8.36 -2.87 -3.32
N CYS A 75 8.91 -1.91 -2.59
CA CYS A 75 8.53 -0.51 -2.61
C CYS A 75 9.72 0.36 -2.94
N TYR A 76 9.45 1.53 -3.48
CA TYR A 76 10.44 2.52 -3.84
C TYR A 76 10.15 3.85 -3.17
N ALA A 77 11.18 4.65 -2.91
CA ALA A 77 11.06 6.00 -2.39
C ALA A 77 12.22 6.87 -2.85
N GLY A 78 12.08 8.17 -2.61
CA GLY A 78 13.06 9.16 -3.05
C GLY A 78 12.86 9.50 -4.52
N PHE A 79 12.06 10.55 -4.77
CA PHE A 79 11.70 11.00 -6.12
C PHE A 79 12.46 12.25 -6.56
N THR A 80 13.56 12.57 -5.89
CA THR A 80 14.37 13.78 -6.20
C THR A 80 14.84 13.77 -7.65
N HIS A 81 15.25 12.61 -8.16
CA HIS A 81 15.80 12.44 -9.51
C HIS A 81 14.80 11.81 -10.51
N PHE A 82 13.51 11.86 -10.16
CA PHE A 82 12.45 11.16 -10.91
C PHE A 82 12.34 11.59 -12.37
N PHE A 83 12.55 12.88 -12.66
CA PHE A 83 12.42 13.47 -14.00
C PHE A 83 13.76 13.93 -14.61
N ASP A 84 14.90 13.61 -14.01
CA ASP A 84 16.20 14.17 -14.41
C ASP A 84 16.58 13.87 -15.86
N GLU A 85 16.17 12.72 -16.38
CA GLU A 85 16.48 12.31 -17.77
C GLU A 85 15.43 12.76 -18.80
N VAL A 86 14.36 13.43 -18.34
CA VAL A 86 13.28 13.88 -19.22
C VAL A 86 13.66 15.22 -19.88
N ARG A 87 13.57 15.27 -21.20
CA ARG A 87 13.85 16.49 -21.96
C ARG A 87 12.85 17.60 -21.63
N ARG A 88 13.30 18.83 -21.66
CA ARG A 88 12.48 20.02 -21.34
C ARG A 88 11.17 20.09 -22.13
N LYS A 89 11.18 19.66 -23.40
CA LYS A 89 10.00 19.69 -24.27
C LYS A 89 8.89 18.73 -23.81
N ASP A 90 9.26 17.58 -23.22
CA ASP A 90 8.34 16.52 -22.80
C ASP A 90 7.95 16.64 -21.33
N LEU A 91 8.76 17.34 -20.54
CA LEU A 91 8.64 17.42 -19.09
C LEU A 91 7.26 17.90 -18.60
N PRO A 92 6.65 18.97 -19.13
CA PRO A 92 5.34 19.42 -18.65
C PRO A 92 4.25 18.38 -18.85
N SER A 93 4.19 17.74 -20.01
CA SER A 93 3.16 16.74 -20.34
C SER A 93 3.34 15.47 -19.51
N LEU A 94 4.54 14.89 -19.48
CA LEU A 94 4.83 13.68 -18.71
C LEU A 94 4.61 13.91 -17.21
N ARG A 95 5.05 15.06 -16.68
CA ARG A 95 4.83 15.43 -15.28
C ARG A 95 3.35 15.50 -14.92
N ASN A 96 2.53 16.09 -15.78
CA ASN A 96 1.09 16.16 -15.58
C ASN A 96 0.45 14.78 -15.57
N GLU A 97 0.84 13.88 -16.45
CA GLU A 97 0.34 12.51 -16.47
C GLU A 97 0.74 11.74 -15.21
N VAL A 98 2.00 11.87 -14.76
CA VAL A 98 2.47 11.26 -13.51
C VAL A 98 1.70 11.83 -12.32
N TYR A 99 1.52 13.14 -12.23
CA TYR A 99 0.73 13.73 -11.13
C TYR A 99 -0.74 13.28 -11.18
N SER A 100 -1.31 13.10 -12.36
CA SER A 100 -2.67 12.57 -12.51
C SER A 100 -2.76 11.11 -12.03
N TYR A 101 -1.76 10.29 -12.33
CA TYR A 101 -1.66 8.93 -11.84
C TYR A 101 -1.70 8.88 -10.30
N PHE A 102 -0.95 9.75 -9.63
CA PHE A 102 -0.94 9.87 -8.17
C PHE A 102 -2.14 10.65 -7.59
N ARG A 103 -3.10 11.07 -8.42
CA ARG A 103 -4.25 11.89 -8.03
C ARG A 103 -3.83 13.24 -7.42
N GLY A 104 -2.76 13.81 -7.91
CA GLY A 104 -2.29 15.14 -7.56
C GLY A 104 -0.82 15.21 -7.14
N ARG A 105 -0.26 16.41 -7.27
CA ARG A 105 1.13 16.71 -6.92
C ARG A 105 1.46 16.42 -5.45
N SER A 106 0.56 16.73 -4.53
CA SER A 106 0.77 16.49 -3.10
C SER A 106 0.94 14.99 -2.80
N ASN A 107 0.13 14.15 -3.41
CA ASN A 107 0.24 12.71 -3.25
C ASN A 107 1.55 12.17 -3.85
N PHE A 108 1.97 12.67 -5.01
CA PHE A 108 3.27 12.31 -5.58
C PHE A 108 4.40 12.48 -4.58
N TYR A 109 4.45 13.61 -3.87
CA TYR A 109 5.47 13.83 -2.83
C TYR A 109 5.29 12.93 -1.61
N ARG A 110 4.06 12.64 -1.19
CA ARG A 110 3.79 11.70 -0.09
C ARG A 110 4.29 10.30 -0.40
N TYR A 111 4.05 9.80 -1.61
CA TYR A 111 4.61 8.53 -2.08
C TYR A 111 6.14 8.57 -2.16
N GLY A 112 6.70 9.66 -2.68
CA GLY A 112 8.15 9.84 -2.74
C GLY A 112 8.83 9.83 -1.36
N ASN A 113 8.16 10.35 -0.35
CA ASN A 113 8.62 10.37 1.04
C ASN A 113 8.27 9.08 1.81
N ALA A 114 7.59 8.12 1.18
CA ALA A 114 7.08 6.92 1.82
C ALA A 114 6.30 7.22 3.12
N GLU A 115 5.44 8.25 3.08
CA GLU A 115 4.61 8.62 4.23
C GLU A 115 3.65 7.47 4.59
N ARG A 116 3.22 7.44 5.83
CA ARG A 116 2.28 6.43 6.33
C ARG A 116 1.01 6.36 5.45
N GLY A 117 0.74 5.19 4.87
CA GLY A 117 -0.37 4.99 3.94
C GLY A 117 -0.08 5.34 2.47
N TYR A 118 1.14 5.79 2.16
CA TYR A 118 1.59 6.16 0.82
C TYR A 118 2.82 5.34 0.42
N LEU A 119 2.62 4.07 0.10
CA LEU A 119 3.68 3.18 -0.35
C LEU A 119 3.66 3.04 -1.86
N TYR A 120 4.75 3.44 -2.50
CA TYR A 120 4.94 3.30 -3.93
C TYR A 120 5.48 1.90 -4.24
N THR A 121 4.55 1.01 -4.60
CA THR A 121 4.80 -0.41 -4.81
C THR A 121 5.36 -0.71 -6.19
N GLN A 122 5.90 -1.93 -6.37
CA GLN A 122 6.36 -2.42 -7.69
C GLN A 122 5.27 -2.31 -8.76
N SER A 123 4.02 -2.65 -8.44
CA SER A 123 2.90 -2.53 -9.39
C SER A 123 2.71 -1.09 -9.87
N MET A 124 2.75 -0.13 -8.95
CA MET A 124 2.67 1.30 -9.31
C MET A 124 3.89 1.76 -10.12
N ALA A 125 5.07 1.24 -9.79
CA ALA A 125 6.30 1.54 -10.53
C ALA A 125 6.24 1.02 -11.97
N ASP A 126 5.63 -0.13 -12.19
CA ASP A 126 5.42 -0.70 -13.52
C ASP A 126 4.46 0.17 -14.35
N ASP A 127 3.38 0.68 -13.75
CA ASP A 127 2.44 1.60 -14.41
C ASP A 127 3.13 2.91 -14.80
N VAL A 128 3.91 3.51 -13.88
CA VAL A 128 4.63 4.75 -14.15
C VAL A 128 5.74 4.55 -15.18
N LYS A 129 6.43 3.40 -15.14
CA LYS A 129 7.39 3.01 -16.17
C LYS A 129 6.73 2.99 -17.56
N ALA A 130 5.52 2.46 -17.69
CA ALA A 130 4.79 2.45 -18.94
C ALA A 130 4.54 3.88 -19.46
N LEU A 131 4.16 4.83 -18.59
CA LEU A 131 4.03 6.26 -18.96
C LEU A 131 5.34 6.83 -19.50
N PHE A 132 6.47 6.57 -18.83
CA PHE A 132 7.78 7.02 -19.29
C PHE A 132 8.16 6.42 -20.65
N MET A 133 7.87 5.14 -20.85
CA MET A 133 8.17 4.45 -22.12
C MET A 133 7.36 5.00 -23.31
N GLU A 134 6.14 5.46 -23.11
CA GLU A 134 5.33 6.13 -24.15
C GLU A 134 6.02 7.38 -24.70
N TYR A 135 6.82 8.06 -23.89
CA TYR A 135 7.64 9.22 -24.28
C TYR A 135 9.05 8.85 -24.77
N GLY A 136 9.38 7.54 -24.76
CA GLY A 136 10.71 7.06 -25.18
C GLY A 136 11.78 7.13 -24.08
N TYR A 137 11.40 7.22 -22.82
CA TYR A 137 12.30 7.22 -21.67
C TYR A 137 12.33 5.88 -20.96
N ASN A 138 13.43 5.63 -20.24
CA ASN A 138 13.55 4.53 -19.29
C ASN A 138 12.73 4.83 -18.02
N GLU A 139 12.62 3.82 -17.14
CA GLU A 139 11.97 4.00 -15.85
C GLU A 139 12.64 5.11 -15.01
N PRO A 140 11.88 5.79 -14.16
CA PRO A 140 12.41 6.79 -13.24
C PRO A 140 13.47 6.21 -12.31
N LYS A 141 14.36 7.08 -11.81
CA LYS A 141 15.33 6.71 -10.78
C LYS A 141 14.73 6.92 -9.40
N TYR A 142 15.00 5.97 -8.50
CA TYR A 142 14.59 5.98 -7.11
C TYR A 142 15.83 6.00 -6.21
N GLU A 143 15.76 6.69 -5.08
CA GLU A 143 16.87 6.76 -4.13
C GLU A 143 16.92 5.54 -3.21
N ARG A 144 15.76 4.93 -2.93
CA ARG A 144 15.63 3.78 -2.03
C ARG A 144 14.72 2.71 -2.59
N THR A 145 15.10 1.47 -2.33
CA THR A 145 14.27 0.28 -2.54
C THR A 145 14.17 -0.47 -1.22
N PHE A 146 12.97 -0.86 -0.82
CA PHE A 146 12.74 -1.58 0.43
C PHE A 146 11.57 -2.54 0.32
N LYS A 147 11.39 -3.42 1.32
CA LYS A 147 10.24 -4.31 1.43
C LYS A 147 9.25 -3.76 2.44
N SER A 148 7.99 -3.82 2.12
CA SER A 148 6.91 -3.43 3.03
C SER A 148 5.67 -4.30 2.81
N ILE A 149 4.69 -4.15 3.70
CA ILE A 149 3.40 -4.82 3.59
C ILE A 149 2.40 -3.87 2.97
N VAL A 150 1.59 -4.37 2.04
CA VAL A 150 0.46 -3.63 1.44
C VAL A 150 -0.79 -3.87 2.28
N PHE A 151 -1.47 -2.81 2.62
CA PHE A 151 -2.70 -2.82 3.45
C PHE A 151 -3.98 -2.71 2.62
N TYR A 152 -3.88 -2.15 1.43
CA TYR A 152 -4.99 -2.00 0.49
C TYR A 152 -4.53 -2.44 -0.90
N GLU A 153 -5.35 -3.18 -1.60
CA GLU A 153 -5.16 -3.55 -3.01
C GLU A 153 -6.16 -2.81 -3.89
#